data_2a01bc408a882ca8f54f29f5128f6335
#
_entry.id   2a01bc408a882ca8f54f29f5128f6335
#
_cell.length_a   1.000
_cell.length_b   1.000
_cell.length_c   1.000
_cell.angle_alpha   90.00
_cell.angle_beta   90.00
_cell.angle_gamma   90.00
#
_symmetry.space_group_name_H-M   'P 1'
#
loop_
_entity.id
_entity.type
_entity.pdbx_description
1 polymer ?
#
loop_
_entity_poly.entity_id
_entity_poly.type
_entity_poly.pdbx_seq_one_letter_code
_entity_poly.pdbx_strand_id
1 'polypeptide(L)'
;MLFLLTGMAWLYVQPVQAQKKEIAAAKDLVKAGKNLDQAQQNMEKLLLDSANRANCKIWAVLYDAVRKQYEQGNEQLYLKQKYDTAKLFSLTRQLFVIAEGIDSVESIPNRKGKVEIESRKGHAEYLNQIRPNLYNGGSWFVRKQNYAEAYRFFDKYISCAHIPLFEGHDYQQHDKYLPSAAYWAVYCGYKMKNPKATLHHSYEALKDTAHYDYMLQFLAETYKLEKDTVRYLQTLEEGFEHAPKFPFFFPRLIEYYTKQNQLDSAMAVVDKALQVDAESGLYLFTKSTILLNQGKNKESLELSNKLIQRNDSIAEVYYNAGLAYFNMAVELDKNTHLSRKRHQELTGYYQKALPYLEKFRKMEPGAQEKWALPLYTIYLNLNKGKEFDEIDRLMKSKG
;
A
#
# COMPACT_ATOMS: atom_id res chain seq x y z
N MET A 1 -26.03 -15.21 -64.46
CA MET A 1 -26.03 -14.68 -63.05
C MET A 1 -26.20 -15.80 -62.00
N LEU A 2 -25.83 -17.03 -62.34
CA LEU A 2 -25.94 -18.20 -61.40
C LEU A 2 -24.60 -18.71 -60.88
N PHE A 3 -23.46 -18.21 -61.40
CA PHE A 3 -22.12 -18.72 -61.03
C PHE A 3 -21.41 -17.93 -59.88
N LEU A 4 -21.96 -16.78 -59.47
CA LEU A 4 -21.36 -15.96 -58.39
C LEU A 4 -21.83 -16.32 -56.97
N LEU A 5 -22.94 -17.05 -56.84
CA LEU A 5 -23.50 -17.48 -55.53
C LEU A 5 -22.87 -18.75 -54.98
N THR A 6 -22.29 -19.61 -55.85
CA THR A 6 -21.63 -20.85 -55.43
C THR A 6 -20.21 -20.62 -54.89
N GLY A 7 -19.51 -19.57 -55.34
CA GLY A 7 -18.15 -19.24 -54.87
C GLY A 7 -18.09 -18.69 -53.46
N MET A 8 -19.09 -17.93 -53.01
CA MET A 8 -19.13 -17.40 -51.64
C MET A 8 -19.47 -18.49 -50.58
N ALA A 9 -20.28 -19.50 -50.94
CA ALA A 9 -20.60 -20.60 -50.05
C ALA A 9 -19.38 -21.48 -49.74
N TRP A 10 -18.46 -21.65 -50.69
CA TRP A 10 -17.24 -22.44 -50.54
C TRP A 10 -16.19 -21.77 -49.65
N LEU A 11 -16.11 -20.46 -49.63
CA LEU A 11 -15.17 -19.71 -48.77
C LEU A 11 -15.56 -19.76 -47.27
N TYR A 12 -16.85 -19.92 -46.95
CA TYR A 12 -17.31 -20.04 -45.54
C TYR A 12 -17.31 -21.48 -45.03
N VAL A 13 -17.34 -22.50 -45.89
CA VAL A 13 -17.35 -23.91 -45.48
C VAL A 13 -15.97 -24.40 -45.08
N GLN A 14 -14.90 -23.91 -45.69
CA GLN A 14 -13.50 -24.32 -45.38
C GLN A 14 -13.07 -24.03 -43.94
N PRO A 15 -13.25 -22.82 -43.38
CA PRO A 15 -12.84 -22.52 -42.01
C PRO A 15 -13.62 -23.33 -40.98
N VAL A 16 -14.91 -23.59 -41.20
CA VAL A 16 -15.74 -24.37 -40.26
C VAL A 16 -15.32 -25.84 -40.22
N GLN A 17 -14.89 -26.44 -41.36
CA GLN A 17 -14.38 -27.81 -41.39
C GLN A 17 -13.00 -27.91 -40.73
N ALA A 18 -12.11 -26.96 -40.95
CA ALA A 18 -10.80 -26.89 -40.31
C ALA A 18 -10.95 -26.78 -38.77
N GLN A 19 -11.81 -25.92 -38.29
CA GLN A 19 -12.12 -25.74 -36.86
C GLN A 19 -12.65 -27.08 -36.25
N LYS A 20 -13.58 -27.78 -36.90
CA LYS A 20 -14.09 -29.05 -36.39
C LYS A 20 -12.98 -30.10 -36.27
N LYS A 21 -12.05 -30.16 -37.22
CA LYS A 21 -10.90 -31.06 -37.17
C LYS A 21 -9.94 -30.72 -36.02
N GLU A 22 -9.66 -29.45 -35.81
CA GLU A 22 -8.81 -28.99 -34.70
C GLU A 22 -9.43 -29.31 -33.35
N ILE A 23 -10.74 -29.09 -33.15
CA ILE A 23 -11.44 -29.45 -31.91
C ILE A 23 -11.40 -31.00 -31.72
N ALA A 24 -11.64 -31.80 -32.75
CA ALA A 24 -11.59 -33.24 -32.65
C ALA A 24 -10.18 -33.73 -32.27
N ALA A 25 -9.14 -33.23 -32.94
CA ALA A 25 -7.77 -33.59 -32.64
C ALA A 25 -7.37 -33.22 -31.20
N ALA A 26 -7.74 -32.03 -30.73
CA ALA A 26 -7.49 -31.64 -29.33
C ALA A 26 -8.25 -32.54 -28.34
N LYS A 27 -9.49 -32.91 -28.64
CA LYS A 27 -10.28 -33.84 -27.83
C LYS A 27 -9.63 -35.24 -27.73
N ASP A 28 -9.04 -35.72 -28.81
CA ASP A 28 -8.31 -37.00 -28.81
C ASP A 28 -7.05 -36.95 -27.94
N LEU A 29 -6.30 -35.83 -27.98
CA LEU A 29 -5.16 -35.62 -27.09
C LEU A 29 -5.61 -35.61 -25.61
N VAL A 30 -6.70 -34.86 -25.29
CA VAL A 30 -7.28 -34.85 -23.96
C VAL A 30 -7.70 -36.24 -23.52
N LYS A 31 -8.40 -37.01 -24.38
CA LYS A 31 -8.80 -38.39 -24.08
C LYS A 31 -7.61 -39.30 -23.79
N ALA A 32 -6.55 -39.17 -24.58
CA ALA A 32 -5.32 -39.92 -24.40
C ALA A 32 -4.50 -39.50 -23.15
N GLY A 33 -4.77 -38.32 -22.57
CA GLY A 33 -4.01 -37.76 -21.47
C GLY A 33 -2.58 -37.39 -21.82
N LYS A 34 -2.28 -37.13 -23.10
CA LYS A 34 -0.95 -36.80 -23.63
C LYS A 34 -0.98 -35.51 -24.43
N ASN A 35 0.14 -34.78 -24.42
CA ASN A 35 0.27 -33.48 -25.11
C ASN A 35 -0.89 -32.52 -24.79
N LEU A 36 -1.26 -32.43 -23.50
CA LEU A 36 -2.38 -31.64 -23.02
C LEU A 36 -2.15 -30.16 -23.21
N ASP A 37 -0.90 -29.72 -23.11
CA ASP A 37 -0.45 -28.36 -23.40
C ASP A 37 -0.70 -27.96 -24.86
N GLN A 38 -0.47 -28.90 -25.81
CA GLN A 38 -0.78 -28.67 -27.22
C GLN A 38 -2.30 -28.56 -27.44
N ALA A 39 -3.10 -29.42 -26.80
CA ALA A 39 -4.56 -29.32 -26.84
C ALA A 39 -5.06 -27.96 -26.30
N GLN A 40 -4.52 -27.53 -25.19
CA GLN A 40 -4.80 -26.20 -24.61
C GLN A 40 -4.48 -25.08 -25.60
N GLN A 41 -3.23 -25.01 -26.12
CA GLN A 41 -2.80 -23.98 -27.05
C GLN A 41 -3.66 -23.90 -28.31
N ASN A 42 -4.05 -25.05 -28.85
CA ASN A 42 -4.91 -25.10 -30.03
C ASN A 42 -6.29 -24.51 -29.76
N MET A 43 -6.88 -24.77 -28.59
CA MET A 43 -8.19 -24.22 -28.21
C MET A 43 -8.09 -22.72 -27.88
N GLU A 44 -7.05 -22.30 -27.18
CA GLU A 44 -6.80 -20.87 -26.91
C GLU A 44 -6.63 -20.09 -28.21
N LYS A 45 -5.90 -20.64 -29.19
CA LYS A 45 -5.73 -20.03 -30.51
C LYS A 45 -7.07 -19.87 -31.24
N LEU A 46 -7.96 -20.84 -31.16
CA LEU A 46 -9.30 -20.72 -31.76
C LEU A 46 -10.13 -19.61 -31.08
N LEU A 47 -10.00 -19.42 -29.77
CA LEU A 47 -10.72 -18.38 -29.01
C LEU A 47 -10.19 -16.96 -29.24
N LEU A 48 -9.04 -16.78 -29.90
CA LEU A 48 -8.57 -15.48 -30.33
C LEU A 48 -9.54 -14.86 -31.36
N ASP A 49 -10.15 -15.66 -32.20
CA ASP A 49 -11.21 -15.22 -33.11
C ASP A 49 -12.51 -15.02 -32.34
N SER A 50 -13.04 -13.81 -32.38
CA SER A 50 -14.27 -13.46 -31.69
C SER A 50 -15.49 -14.30 -32.12
N ALA A 51 -15.55 -14.76 -33.39
CA ALA A 51 -16.62 -15.61 -33.89
C ALA A 51 -16.68 -16.97 -33.18
N ASN A 52 -15.54 -17.42 -32.64
CA ASN A 52 -15.43 -18.72 -31.97
C ASN A 52 -15.78 -18.66 -30.48
N ARG A 53 -15.81 -17.49 -29.90
CA ARG A 53 -16.02 -17.33 -28.44
C ARG A 53 -17.37 -17.81 -27.93
N ALA A 54 -18.38 -17.85 -28.80
CA ALA A 54 -19.70 -18.43 -28.51
C ALA A 54 -19.77 -19.95 -28.66
N ASN A 55 -18.69 -20.65 -29.06
CA ASN A 55 -18.67 -22.07 -29.28
C ASN A 55 -18.31 -22.86 -28.01
N CYS A 56 -19.31 -23.31 -27.24
CA CYS A 56 -19.12 -24.08 -26.00
C CYS A 56 -18.19 -25.30 -26.17
N LYS A 57 -18.11 -25.90 -27.37
CA LYS A 57 -17.24 -27.10 -27.60
C LYS A 57 -15.75 -26.76 -27.49
N ILE A 58 -15.34 -25.57 -27.91
CA ILE A 58 -13.95 -25.11 -27.78
C ILE A 58 -13.62 -24.93 -26.31
N TRP A 59 -14.48 -24.23 -25.58
CA TRP A 59 -14.31 -24.00 -24.14
C TRP A 59 -14.28 -25.30 -23.33
N ALA A 60 -15.18 -26.25 -23.64
CA ALA A 60 -15.22 -27.54 -22.94
C ALA A 60 -13.93 -28.32 -23.12
N VAL A 61 -13.39 -28.42 -24.36
CA VAL A 61 -12.12 -29.11 -24.63
C VAL A 61 -10.95 -28.36 -23.96
N LEU A 62 -10.96 -27.03 -23.94
CA LEU A 62 -9.97 -26.23 -23.22
C LEU A 62 -10.01 -26.53 -21.73
N TYR A 63 -11.19 -26.54 -21.14
CA TYR A 63 -11.38 -26.84 -19.71
C TYR A 63 -10.84 -28.23 -19.37
N ASP A 64 -11.20 -29.24 -20.14
CA ASP A 64 -10.76 -30.61 -19.93
C ASP A 64 -9.24 -30.78 -20.09
N ALA A 65 -8.62 -30.06 -21.05
CA ALA A 65 -7.17 -30.08 -21.25
C ALA A 65 -6.44 -29.48 -20.04
N VAL A 66 -6.89 -28.32 -19.54
CA VAL A 66 -6.28 -27.63 -18.38
C VAL A 66 -6.55 -28.43 -17.10
N ARG A 67 -7.76 -28.98 -16.95
CA ARG A 67 -8.13 -29.81 -15.80
C ARG A 67 -7.23 -31.03 -15.67
N LYS A 68 -7.04 -31.79 -16.77
CA LYS A 68 -6.15 -32.96 -16.76
C LYS A 68 -4.69 -32.60 -16.48
N GLN A 69 -4.19 -31.47 -17.01
CA GLN A 69 -2.85 -30.99 -16.66
C GLN A 69 -2.73 -30.69 -15.15
N TYR A 70 -3.75 -30.05 -14.58
CA TYR A 70 -3.80 -29.74 -13.14
C TYR A 70 -3.82 -31.04 -12.32
N GLU A 71 -4.70 -32.00 -12.68
CA GLU A 71 -4.83 -33.27 -11.97
C GLU A 71 -3.52 -34.08 -12.01
N GLN A 72 -2.86 -34.17 -13.17
CA GLN A 72 -1.55 -34.84 -13.31
C GLN A 72 -0.45 -34.12 -12.50
N GLY A 73 -0.40 -32.81 -12.53
CA GLY A 73 0.58 -32.05 -11.76
C GLY A 73 0.36 -32.17 -10.26
N ASN A 74 -0.90 -32.14 -9.82
CA ASN A 74 -1.26 -32.29 -8.41
C ASN A 74 -0.93 -33.72 -7.90
N GLU A 75 -1.17 -34.76 -8.72
CA GLU A 75 -0.79 -36.14 -8.41
C GLU A 75 0.74 -36.28 -8.26
N GLN A 76 1.52 -35.66 -9.16
CA GLN A 76 2.99 -35.69 -9.05
C GLN A 76 3.46 -35.06 -7.74
N LEU A 77 2.91 -33.92 -7.34
CA LEU A 77 3.25 -33.29 -6.07
C LEU A 77 2.81 -34.11 -4.85
N TYR A 78 1.64 -34.75 -4.92
CA TYR A 78 1.16 -35.67 -3.88
C TYR A 78 2.10 -36.84 -3.68
N LEU A 79 2.60 -37.40 -4.78
CA LEU A 79 3.60 -38.46 -4.78
C LEU A 79 5.04 -37.98 -4.48
N LYS A 80 5.19 -36.71 -4.05
CA LYS A 80 6.50 -36.09 -3.76
C LYS A 80 7.46 -36.06 -4.95
N GLN A 81 6.96 -36.11 -6.15
CA GLN A 81 7.72 -35.97 -7.38
C GLN A 81 7.95 -34.49 -7.68
N LYS A 82 8.99 -34.19 -8.45
CA LYS A 82 9.31 -32.81 -8.83
C LYS A 82 8.30 -32.29 -9.87
N TYR A 83 7.57 -31.24 -9.53
CA TYR A 83 6.67 -30.53 -10.44
C TYR A 83 6.81 -29.02 -10.24
N ASP A 84 6.53 -28.23 -11.28
CA ASP A 84 6.56 -26.78 -11.21
C ASP A 84 5.34 -26.25 -10.43
N THR A 85 5.59 -25.77 -9.22
CA THR A 85 4.56 -25.22 -8.34
C THR A 85 3.89 -23.96 -8.93
N ALA A 86 4.64 -23.12 -9.63
CA ALA A 86 4.08 -21.93 -10.27
C ALA A 86 3.11 -22.34 -11.40
N LYS A 87 3.48 -23.35 -12.17
CA LYS A 87 2.62 -23.93 -13.22
C LYS A 87 1.33 -24.50 -12.63
N LEU A 88 1.41 -25.25 -11.52
CA LEU A 88 0.21 -25.80 -10.88
C LEU A 88 -0.76 -24.72 -10.44
N PHE A 89 -0.28 -23.68 -9.76
CA PHE A 89 -1.11 -22.54 -9.39
C PHE A 89 -1.69 -21.83 -10.62
N SER A 90 -0.89 -21.61 -11.67
CA SER A 90 -1.38 -21.02 -12.91
C SER A 90 -2.52 -21.82 -13.55
N LEU A 91 -2.39 -23.15 -13.60
CA LEU A 91 -3.46 -24.04 -14.08
C LEU A 91 -4.72 -23.93 -13.23
N THR A 92 -4.56 -23.86 -11.88
CA THR A 92 -5.70 -23.60 -11.00
C THR A 92 -6.44 -22.33 -11.42
N ARG A 93 -5.75 -21.18 -11.51
CA ARG A 93 -6.39 -19.91 -11.88
C ARG A 93 -7.02 -19.95 -13.28
N GLN A 94 -6.39 -20.62 -14.23
CA GLN A 94 -6.93 -20.78 -15.58
C GLN A 94 -8.26 -21.55 -15.57
N LEU A 95 -8.39 -22.60 -14.75
CA LEU A 95 -9.65 -23.36 -14.62
C LEU A 95 -10.82 -22.47 -14.22
N PHE A 96 -10.61 -21.53 -13.28
CA PHE A 96 -11.64 -20.58 -12.90
C PHE A 96 -12.03 -19.67 -14.07
N VAL A 97 -11.04 -19.08 -14.75
CA VAL A 97 -11.28 -18.19 -15.90
C VAL A 97 -12.02 -18.91 -17.03
N ILE A 98 -11.65 -20.15 -17.33
CA ILE A 98 -12.27 -20.93 -18.40
C ILE A 98 -13.71 -21.30 -18.02
N ALA A 99 -13.95 -21.75 -16.79
CA ALA A 99 -15.29 -22.09 -16.33
C ALA A 99 -16.24 -20.88 -16.32
N GLU A 100 -15.74 -19.70 -15.93
CA GLU A 100 -16.49 -18.43 -16.06
C GLU A 100 -16.82 -18.12 -17.52
N GLY A 101 -15.89 -18.37 -18.44
CA GLY A 101 -16.12 -18.24 -19.88
C GLY A 101 -17.23 -19.18 -20.37
N ILE A 102 -17.22 -20.44 -19.92
CA ILE A 102 -18.28 -21.42 -20.25
C ILE A 102 -19.64 -20.94 -19.70
N ASP A 103 -19.68 -20.58 -18.41
CA ASP A 103 -20.89 -20.11 -17.76
C ASP A 103 -21.50 -18.88 -18.46
N SER A 104 -20.63 -17.95 -18.87
CA SER A 104 -21.03 -16.77 -19.63
C SER A 104 -21.64 -17.13 -21.00
N VAL A 105 -21.05 -18.10 -21.71
CA VAL A 105 -21.56 -18.53 -23.02
C VAL A 105 -22.87 -19.30 -22.88
N GLU A 106 -22.99 -20.19 -21.91
CA GLU A 106 -24.23 -20.93 -21.62
C GLU A 106 -25.36 -20.04 -21.12
N SER A 107 -25.05 -18.89 -20.55
CA SER A 107 -26.02 -17.87 -20.12
C SER A 107 -26.64 -17.06 -21.28
N ILE A 108 -26.12 -17.22 -22.52
CA ILE A 108 -26.69 -16.56 -23.71
C ILE A 108 -27.90 -17.37 -24.20
N PRO A 109 -29.08 -16.72 -24.39
CA PRO A 109 -30.25 -17.40 -24.92
C PRO A 109 -29.97 -18.09 -26.28
N ASN A 110 -30.40 -19.33 -26.44
CA ASN A 110 -30.31 -20.05 -27.69
C ASN A 110 -31.29 -19.45 -28.73
N ARG A 111 -31.29 -20.02 -29.97
CA ARG A 111 -32.15 -19.55 -31.06
C ARG A 111 -33.67 -19.59 -30.75
N LYS A 112 -34.09 -20.29 -29.70
CA LYS A 112 -35.48 -20.39 -29.22
C LYS A 112 -35.74 -19.44 -28.04
N GLY A 113 -34.77 -18.56 -27.69
CA GLY A 113 -34.88 -17.64 -26.57
C GLY A 113 -34.69 -18.31 -25.19
N LYS A 114 -34.28 -19.59 -25.12
CA LYS A 114 -34.11 -20.32 -23.87
C LYS A 114 -32.65 -20.29 -23.44
N VAL A 115 -32.41 -20.01 -22.17
CA VAL A 115 -31.10 -20.13 -21.49
C VAL A 115 -30.96 -21.57 -20.97
N GLU A 116 -29.86 -22.25 -21.32
CA GLU A 116 -29.59 -23.63 -20.92
C GLU A 116 -28.17 -23.68 -20.34
N ILE A 117 -28.08 -23.68 -18.99
CA ILE A 117 -26.82 -23.72 -18.27
C ILE A 117 -26.64 -25.13 -17.69
N GLU A 118 -25.88 -25.97 -18.39
CA GLU A 118 -25.72 -27.37 -18.04
C GLU A 118 -24.50 -27.63 -17.15
N SER A 119 -23.41 -26.85 -17.33
CA SER A 119 -22.13 -27.14 -16.70
C SER A 119 -21.89 -26.44 -15.36
N ARG A 120 -22.66 -25.39 -15.04
CA ARG A 120 -22.45 -24.52 -13.86
C ARG A 120 -22.28 -25.30 -12.58
N LYS A 121 -23.22 -26.19 -12.24
CA LYS A 121 -23.20 -26.94 -10.99
C LYS A 121 -21.94 -27.80 -10.85
N GLY A 122 -21.62 -28.59 -11.89
CA GLY A 122 -20.48 -29.49 -11.89
C GLY A 122 -19.14 -28.73 -11.82
N HIS A 123 -19.03 -27.59 -12.54
CA HIS A 123 -17.86 -26.73 -12.47
C HIS A 123 -17.73 -26.07 -11.11
N ALA A 124 -18.80 -25.53 -10.54
CA ALA A 124 -18.79 -24.90 -9.22
C ALA A 124 -18.35 -25.88 -8.13
N GLU A 125 -18.89 -27.11 -8.12
CA GLU A 125 -18.52 -28.13 -7.14
C GLU A 125 -17.04 -28.52 -7.25
N TYR A 126 -16.52 -28.75 -8.46
CA TYR A 126 -15.11 -29.07 -8.66
C TYR A 126 -14.19 -27.89 -8.27
N LEU A 127 -14.51 -26.69 -8.73
CA LEU A 127 -13.69 -25.50 -8.47
C LEU A 127 -13.71 -25.10 -6.98
N ASN A 128 -14.82 -25.34 -6.28
CA ASN A 128 -14.88 -25.11 -4.84
C ASN A 128 -13.84 -25.94 -4.07
N GLN A 129 -13.60 -27.20 -4.50
CA GLN A 129 -12.59 -28.06 -3.87
C GLN A 129 -11.17 -27.52 -4.03
N ILE A 130 -10.86 -26.87 -5.15
CA ILE A 130 -9.53 -26.33 -5.45
C ILE A 130 -9.39 -24.82 -5.24
N ARG A 131 -10.49 -24.14 -4.86
CA ARG A 131 -10.50 -22.68 -4.59
C ARG A 131 -9.45 -22.25 -3.56
N PRO A 132 -9.16 -23.00 -2.49
CA PRO A 132 -8.08 -22.66 -1.56
C PRO A 132 -6.72 -22.48 -2.24
N ASN A 133 -6.48 -23.13 -3.39
CA ASN A 133 -5.24 -22.97 -4.13
C ASN A 133 -5.09 -21.61 -4.82
N LEU A 134 -6.17 -20.85 -5.00
CA LEU A 134 -6.07 -19.45 -5.40
C LEU A 134 -5.42 -18.61 -4.27
N TYR A 135 -5.89 -18.78 -3.03
CA TYR A 135 -5.29 -18.11 -1.88
C TYR A 135 -3.83 -18.55 -1.66
N ASN A 136 -3.58 -19.85 -1.70
CA ASN A 136 -2.23 -20.41 -1.54
C ASN A 136 -1.27 -19.95 -2.64
N GLY A 137 -1.74 -19.87 -3.88
CA GLY A 137 -0.99 -19.35 -5.02
C GLY A 137 -0.64 -17.87 -4.83
N GLY A 138 -1.62 -17.05 -4.44
CA GLY A 138 -1.38 -15.65 -4.10
C GLY A 138 -0.31 -15.50 -3.02
N SER A 139 -0.42 -16.25 -1.92
CA SER A 139 0.55 -16.24 -0.83
C SER A 139 1.94 -16.74 -1.27
N TRP A 140 2.00 -17.71 -2.17
CA TRP A 140 3.27 -18.20 -2.72
C TRP A 140 3.96 -17.12 -3.57
N PHE A 141 3.22 -16.42 -4.43
CA PHE A 141 3.75 -15.33 -5.25
C PHE A 141 4.14 -14.10 -4.41
N VAL A 142 3.44 -13.79 -3.30
CA VAL A 142 3.87 -12.75 -2.34
C VAL A 142 5.25 -13.07 -1.79
N ARG A 143 5.48 -14.31 -1.34
CA ARG A 143 6.80 -14.75 -0.84
C ARG A 143 7.90 -14.66 -1.90
N LYS A 144 7.54 -14.78 -3.17
CA LYS A 144 8.44 -14.59 -4.31
C LYS A 144 8.56 -13.13 -4.76
N GLN A 145 7.89 -12.20 -4.08
CA GLN A 145 7.81 -10.77 -4.41
C GLN A 145 7.23 -10.49 -5.81
N ASN A 146 6.53 -11.44 -6.39
CA ASN A 146 5.79 -11.26 -7.64
C ASN A 146 4.37 -10.78 -7.33
N TYR A 147 4.28 -9.49 -6.95
CA TYR A 147 3.03 -8.90 -6.49
C TYR A 147 1.96 -8.82 -7.59
N ALA A 148 2.35 -8.71 -8.84
CA ALA A 148 1.41 -8.68 -9.96
C ALA A 148 0.67 -10.02 -10.14
N GLU A 149 1.39 -11.13 -10.10
CA GLU A 149 0.75 -12.45 -10.14
C GLU A 149 -0.03 -12.72 -8.84
N ALA A 150 0.55 -12.41 -7.67
CA ALA A 150 -0.14 -12.56 -6.40
C ALA A 150 -1.50 -11.84 -6.38
N TYR A 151 -1.53 -10.59 -6.87
CA TYR A 151 -2.78 -9.82 -7.00
C TYR A 151 -3.82 -10.57 -7.84
N ARG A 152 -3.44 -11.11 -9.00
CA ARG A 152 -4.35 -11.84 -9.89
C ARG A 152 -4.98 -13.07 -9.23
N PHE A 153 -4.26 -13.71 -8.32
CA PHE A 153 -4.74 -14.85 -7.56
C PHE A 153 -5.75 -14.43 -6.48
N PHE A 154 -5.41 -13.41 -5.68
CA PHE A 154 -6.32 -12.92 -4.65
C PHE A 154 -7.56 -12.27 -5.27
N ASP A 155 -7.40 -11.48 -6.33
CA ASP A 155 -8.50 -10.91 -7.09
C ASP A 155 -9.46 -12.00 -7.60
N LYS A 156 -8.93 -13.08 -8.16
CA LYS A 156 -9.75 -14.23 -8.59
C LYS A 156 -10.44 -14.92 -7.42
N TYR A 157 -9.76 -15.10 -6.29
CA TYR A 157 -10.34 -15.66 -5.07
C TYR A 157 -11.54 -14.86 -4.57
N ILE A 158 -11.40 -13.53 -4.55
CA ILE A 158 -12.42 -12.59 -4.09
C ILE A 158 -13.58 -12.53 -5.10
N SER A 159 -13.28 -12.45 -6.41
CA SER A 159 -14.29 -12.35 -7.45
C SER A 159 -15.24 -13.54 -7.47
N CYS A 160 -14.81 -14.73 -7.04
CA CYS A 160 -15.68 -15.91 -6.91
C CYS A 160 -16.91 -15.64 -6.01
N ALA A 161 -16.82 -14.72 -5.06
CA ALA A 161 -17.93 -14.36 -4.18
C ALA A 161 -19.03 -13.52 -4.86
N HIS A 162 -18.78 -13.05 -6.08
CA HIS A 162 -19.66 -12.09 -6.76
C HIS A 162 -20.17 -12.56 -8.14
N ILE A 163 -19.79 -13.77 -8.56
CA ILE A 163 -20.15 -14.27 -9.90
C ILE A 163 -21.20 -15.38 -9.83
N PRO A 164 -22.11 -15.44 -10.81
CA PRO A 164 -23.23 -16.41 -10.83
C PRO A 164 -22.78 -17.87 -10.76
N LEU A 165 -21.59 -18.19 -11.27
CA LEU A 165 -21.03 -19.54 -11.23
C LEU A 165 -21.00 -20.14 -9.81
N PHE A 166 -20.78 -19.29 -8.78
CA PHE A 166 -20.65 -19.75 -7.38
C PHE A 166 -21.79 -19.28 -6.48
N GLU A 167 -22.90 -18.81 -7.03
CA GLU A 167 -24.04 -18.29 -6.26
C GLU A 167 -24.53 -19.28 -5.19
N GLY A 168 -24.47 -20.60 -5.48
CA GLY A 168 -24.88 -21.65 -4.53
C GLY A 168 -23.96 -21.85 -3.33
N HIS A 169 -22.77 -21.21 -3.28
CA HIS A 169 -21.80 -21.34 -2.18
C HIS A 169 -21.85 -20.19 -1.19
N ASP A 170 -22.45 -19.05 -1.54
CA ASP A 170 -22.57 -17.84 -0.72
C ASP A 170 -21.28 -17.46 0.04
N TYR A 171 -20.19 -17.32 -0.71
CA TYR A 171 -18.88 -16.99 -0.13
C TYR A 171 -18.87 -15.64 0.59
N GLN A 172 -19.72 -14.69 0.22
CA GLN A 172 -19.81 -13.40 0.88
C GLN A 172 -20.13 -13.51 2.37
N GLN A 173 -20.99 -14.47 2.73
CA GLN A 173 -21.41 -14.66 4.12
C GLN A 173 -20.60 -15.75 4.86
N HIS A 174 -20.13 -16.75 4.14
CA HIS A 174 -19.59 -17.96 4.78
C HIS A 174 -18.06 -18.08 4.67
N ASP A 175 -17.39 -17.30 3.80
CA ASP A 175 -15.94 -17.39 3.65
C ASP A 175 -15.19 -16.45 4.58
N LYS A 176 -14.77 -16.96 5.73
CA LYS A 176 -13.97 -16.23 6.72
C LYS A 176 -12.59 -15.74 6.22
N TYR A 177 -12.10 -16.26 5.10
CA TYR A 177 -10.82 -15.85 4.52
C TYR A 177 -10.97 -14.74 3.48
N LEU A 178 -12.21 -14.36 3.14
CA LEU A 178 -12.45 -13.33 2.13
C LEU A 178 -11.83 -11.97 2.51
N PRO A 179 -12.00 -11.45 3.75
CA PRO A 179 -11.32 -10.22 4.17
C PRO A 179 -9.80 -10.30 4.11
N SER A 180 -9.23 -11.44 4.52
CA SER A 180 -7.77 -11.63 4.47
C SER A 180 -7.25 -11.72 3.04
N ALA A 181 -7.99 -12.37 2.12
CA ALA A 181 -7.62 -12.36 0.69
C ALA A 181 -7.65 -10.94 0.12
N ALA A 182 -8.64 -10.13 0.52
CA ALA A 182 -8.75 -8.73 0.13
C ALA A 182 -7.58 -7.89 0.70
N TYR A 183 -7.20 -8.10 1.95
CA TYR A 183 -6.01 -7.48 2.54
C TYR A 183 -4.76 -7.76 1.69
N TRP A 184 -4.52 -9.02 1.32
CA TRP A 184 -3.37 -9.37 0.50
C TRP A 184 -3.44 -8.80 -0.93
N ALA A 185 -4.63 -8.69 -1.50
CA ALA A 185 -4.81 -8.00 -2.79
C ALA A 185 -4.43 -6.50 -2.69
N VAL A 186 -4.91 -5.82 -1.64
CA VAL A 186 -4.56 -4.43 -1.35
C VAL A 186 -3.06 -4.27 -1.12
N TYR A 187 -2.46 -5.15 -0.32
CA TYR A 187 -1.01 -5.16 -0.10
C TYR A 187 -0.22 -5.29 -1.41
N CYS A 188 -0.65 -6.18 -2.30
CA CYS A 188 -0.02 -6.33 -3.62
C CYS A 188 -0.15 -5.05 -4.45
N GLY A 189 -1.34 -4.44 -4.49
CA GLY A 189 -1.58 -3.16 -5.16
C GLY A 189 -0.67 -2.05 -4.63
N TYR A 190 -0.57 -1.94 -3.32
CA TYR A 190 0.32 -1.00 -2.64
C TYR A 190 1.80 -1.23 -3.01
N LYS A 191 2.28 -2.48 -2.97
CA LYS A 191 3.65 -2.84 -3.37
C LYS A 191 3.97 -2.52 -4.83
N MET A 192 2.98 -2.64 -5.70
CA MET A 192 3.10 -2.26 -7.12
C MET A 192 2.99 -0.75 -7.35
N LYS A 193 2.69 0.05 -6.32
CA LYS A 193 2.36 1.47 -6.43
C LYS A 193 1.23 1.72 -7.44
N ASN A 194 0.24 0.87 -7.43
CA ASN A 194 -0.92 0.92 -8.33
C ASN A 194 -2.18 1.29 -7.52
N PRO A 195 -2.61 2.56 -7.50
CA PRO A 195 -3.77 3.01 -6.73
C PRO A 195 -5.05 2.24 -7.08
N LYS A 196 -5.30 2.01 -8.37
CA LYS A 196 -6.48 1.27 -8.82
C LYS A 196 -6.53 -0.14 -8.21
N ALA A 197 -5.42 -0.87 -8.23
CA ALA A 197 -5.35 -2.20 -7.64
C ALA A 197 -5.46 -2.15 -6.10
N THR A 198 -4.84 -1.15 -5.45
CA THR A 198 -4.92 -0.97 -4.00
C THR A 198 -6.35 -0.70 -3.54
N LEU A 199 -7.09 0.16 -4.24
CA LEU A 199 -8.43 0.58 -3.83
C LEU A 199 -9.52 -0.42 -4.20
N HIS A 200 -9.28 -1.32 -5.17
CA HIS A 200 -10.31 -2.18 -5.74
C HIS A 200 -11.03 -3.07 -4.70
N HIS A 201 -10.28 -3.67 -3.79
CA HIS A 201 -10.82 -4.54 -2.74
C HIS A 201 -10.75 -3.94 -1.33
N SER A 202 -10.51 -2.62 -1.21
CA SER A 202 -10.28 -1.95 0.09
C SER A 202 -11.45 -2.11 1.06
N TYR A 203 -12.68 -2.02 0.58
CA TYR A 203 -13.87 -2.17 1.43
C TYR A 203 -13.95 -3.55 2.08
N GLU A 204 -13.67 -4.62 1.33
CA GLU A 204 -13.65 -5.97 1.89
C GLU A 204 -12.45 -6.18 2.82
N ALA A 205 -11.29 -5.63 2.46
CA ALA A 205 -10.07 -5.72 3.23
C ALA A 205 -10.14 -5.03 4.60
N LEU A 206 -10.91 -3.93 4.73
CA LEU A 206 -11.14 -3.25 6.01
C LEU A 206 -11.93 -4.11 7.03
N LYS A 207 -12.55 -5.21 6.60
CA LYS A 207 -13.17 -6.18 7.49
C LYS A 207 -12.15 -7.11 8.18
N ASP A 208 -10.89 -7.14 7.71
CA ASP A 208 -9.79 -7.86 8.36
C ASP A 208 -9.27 -7.05 9.55
N THR A 209 -9.88 -7.26 10.72
CA THR A 209 -9.55 -6.52 11.94
C THR A 209 -8.11 -6.77 12.42
N ALA A 210 -7.52 -7.90 12.07
CA ALA A 210 -6.14 -8.24 12.46
C ALA A 210 -5.09 -7.36 11.76
N HIS A 211 -5.43 -6.81 10.59
CA HIS A 211 -4.52 -6.00 9.78
C HIS A 211 -5.04 -4.59 9.51
N TYR A 212 -6.03 -4.14 10.31
CA TYR A 212 -6.72 -2.86 10.08
C TYR A 212 -5.77 -1.67 10.02
N ASP A 213 -4.78 -1.61 10.93
CA ASP A 213 -3.80 -0.53 10.98
C ASP A 213 -2.92 -0.47 9.73
N TYR A 214 -2.49 -1.63 9.23
CA TYR A 214 -1.76 -1.72 7.97
C TYR A 214 -2.64 -1.35 6.78
N MET A 215 -3.92 -1.70 6.81
CA MET A 215 -4.86 -1.27 5.77
C MET A 215 -4.95 0.25 5.69
N LEU A 216 -5.15 0.91 6.82
CA LEU A 216 -5.19 2.38 6.87
C LEU A 216 -3.86 2.99 6.43
N GLN A 217 -2.71 2.38 6.77
CA GLN A 217 -1.41 2.80 6.25
C GLN A 217 -1.36 2.73 4.72
N PHE A 218 -1.78 1.61 4.11
CA PHE A 218 -1.73 1.44 2.66
C PHE A 218 -2.69 2.40 1.94
N LEU A 219 -3.86 2.64 2.51
CA LEU A 219 -4.82 3.61 1.99
C LEU A 219 -4.27 5.04 2.07
N ALA A 220 -3.72 5.44 3.22
CA ALA A 220 -3.12 6.76 3.38
C ALA A 220 -1.99 7.00 2.35
N GLU A 221 -1.04 6.06 2.22
CA GLU A 221 0.04 6.17 1.24
C GLU A 221 -0.49 6.23 -0.21
N THR A 222 -1.58 5.52 -0.49
CA THR A 222 -2.22 5.53 -1.81
C THR A 222 -2.90 6.86 -2.09
N TYR A 223 -3.66 7.41 -1.14
CA TYR A 223 -4.28 8.74 -1.28
C TYR A 223 -3.23 9.85 -1.40
N LYS A 224 -2.11 9.73 -0.68
CA LYS A 224 -0.97 10.65 -0.85
C LYS A 224 -0.40 10.60 -2.27
N LEU A 225 -0.26 9.40 -2.84
CA LEU A 225 0.21 9.20 -4.22
C LEU A 225 -0.77 9.82 -5.24
N GLU A 226 -2.07 9.71 -5.00
CA GLU A 226 -3.13 10.30 -5.83
C GLU A 226 -3.32 11.80 -5.58
N LYS A 227 -2.59 12.39 -4.62
CA LYS A 227 -2.73 13.79 -4.18
C LYS A 227 -4.13 14.10 -3.62
N ASP A 228 -4.84 13.10 -3.14
CA ASP A 228 -6.11 13.26 -2.43
C ASP A 228 -5.84 13.59 -0.96
N THR A 229 -5.61 14.87 -0.71
CA THR A 229 -5.24 15.37 0.62
C THR A 229 -6.34 15.17 1.65
N VAL A 230 -7.61 15.20 1.23
CA VAL A 230 -8.75 15.04 2.13
C VAL A 230 -8.81 13.62 2.67
N ARG A 231 -8.85 12.63 1.79
CA ARG A 231 -8.88 11.22 2.22
C ARG A 231 -7.59 10.80 2.91
N TYR A 232 -6.45 11.35 2.49
CA TYR A 232 -5.17 11.14 3.18
C TYR A 232 -5.25 11.54 4.65
N LEU A 233 -5.70 12.78 4.93
CA LEU A 233 -5.80 13.29 6.30
C LEU A 233 -6.81 12.49 7.13
N GLN A 234 -8.01 12.26 6.60
CA GLN A 234 -9.04 11.47 7.28
C GLN A 234 -8.53 10.07 7.65
N THR A 235 -7.81 9.43 6.75
CA THR A 235 -7.25 8.08 7.01
C THR A 235 -6.14 8.12 8.07
N LEU A 236 -5.33 9.17 8.11
CA LEU A 236 -4.32 9.35 9.17
C LEU A 236 -4.97 9.58 10.54
N GLU A 237 -6.02 10.39 10.60
CA GLU A 237 -6.77 10.67 11.83
C GLU A 237 -7.45 9.41 12.36
N GLU A 238 -8.14 8.67 11.49
CA GLU A 238 -8.77 7.39 11.82
C GLU A 238 -7.74 6.37 12.33
N GLY A 239 -6.61 6.25 11.63
CA GLY A 239 -5.55 5.34 12.01
C GLY A 239 -4.90 5.70 13.35
N PHE A 240 -4.71 6.98 13.62
CA PHE A 240 -4.20 7.44 14.91
C PHE A 240 -5.20 7.24 16.05
N GLU A 241 -6.48 7.41 15.78
CA GLU A 241 -7.54 7.17 16.77
C GLU A 241 -7.67 5.69 17.13
N HIS A 242 -7.60 4.81 16.13
CA HIS A 242 -7.68 3.37 16.31
C HIS A 242 -6.42 2.78 16.96
N ALA A 243 -5.24 3.21 16.51
CA ALA A 243 -3.94 2.67 16.92
C ALA A 243 -2.91 3.78 17.19
N PRO A 244 -3.04 4.55 18.29
CA PRO A 244 -2.18 5.70 18.56
C PRO A 244 -0.69 5.35 18.75
N LYS A 245 -0.37 4.10 19.08
CA LYS A 245 1.01 3.59 19.19
C LYS A 245 1.57 3.04 17.88
N PHE A 246 0.75 2.90 16.85
CA PHE A 246 1.25 2.44 15.55
C PHE A 246 2.15 3.53 14.93
N PRO A 247 3.41 3.21 14.56
CA PRO A 247 4.44 4.24 14.33
C PRO A 247 4.24 5.07 13.05
N PHE A 248 3.19 4.79 12.29
CA PHE A 248 2.95 5.43 11.00
C PHE A 248 2.17 6.75 11.11
N PHE A 249 1.09 6.80 11.90
CA PHE A 249 0.10 7.89 11.83
C PHE A 249 0.56 9.16 12.52
N PHE A 250 1.02 9.06 13.77
CA PHE A 250 1.41 10.22 14.58
C PHE A 250 2.41 11.14 13.86
N PRO A 251 3.57 10.67 13.37
CA PRO A 251 4.55 11.56 12.74
C PRO A 251 4.00 12.25 11.49
N ARG A 252 3.12 11.59 10.73
CA ARG A 252 2.54 12.14 9.51
C ARG A 252 1.48 13.19 9.77
N LEU A 253 0.69 13.04 10.83
CA LEU A 253 -0.24 14.05 11.28
C LEU A 253 0.50 15.30 11.76
N ILE A 254 1.56 15.14 12.56
CA ILE A 254 2.40 16.25 13.01
C ILE A 254 3.04 16.97 11.82
N GLU A 255 3.62 16.21 10.88
CA GLU A 255 4.20 16.77 9.65
C GLU A 255 3.15 17.54 8.83
N TYR A 256 1.97 16.98 8.67
CA TYR A 256 0.89 17.61 7.92
C TYR A 256 0.47 18.94 8.55
N TYR A 257 0.11 18.92 9.83
CA TYR A 257 -0.38 20.12 10.51
C TYR A 257 0.68 21.22 10.66
N THR A 258 1.93 20.84 10.92
CA THR A 258 3.03 21.80 10.99
C THR A 258 3.34 22.46 9.64
N LYS A 259 3.31 21.72 8.54
CA LYS A 259 3.47 22.26 7.18
C LYS A 259 2.35 23.22 6.79
N GLN A 260 1.14 23.01 7.31
CA GLN A 260 0.00 23.91 7.10
C GLN A 260 -0.05 25.07 8.12
N ASN A 261 0.97 25.20 9.00
CA ASN A 261 0.99 26.14 10.12
C ASN A 261 -0.22 26.01 11.07
N GLN A 262 -0.82 24.83 11.14
CA GLN A 262 -1.96 24.50 12.01
C GLN A 262 -1.44 23.95 13.35
N LEU A 263 -0.73 24.80 14.10
CA LEU A 263 -0.02 24.37 15.31
C LEU A 263 -0.96 23.91 16.43
N ASP A 264 -2.17 24.45 16.50
CA ASP A 264 -3.18 24.02 17.50
C ASP A 264 -3.70 22.62 17.21
N SER A 265 -3.91 22.26 15.93
CA SER A 265 -4.26 20.90 15.53
C SER A 265 -3.12 19.92 15.82
N ALA A 266 -1.88 20.30 15.51
CA ALA A 266 -0.70 19.51 15.87
C ALA A 266 -0.62 19.29 17.40
N MET A 267 -0.88 20.33 18.21
CA MET A 267 -0.90 20.22 19.66
C MET A 267 -1.98 19.26 20.16
N ALA A 268 -3.19 19.31 19.59
CA ALA A 268 -4.28 18.40 19.95
C ALA A 268 -3.91 16.92 19.69
N VAL A 269 -3.21 16.64 18.58
CA VAL A 269 -2.69 15.29 18.29
C VAL A 269 -1.67 14.84 19.32
N VAL A 270 -0.74 15.73 19.70
CA VAL A 270 0.27 15.43 20.74
C VAL A 270 -0.38 15.20 22.10
N ASP A 271 -1.37 16.01 22.48
CA ASP A 271 -2.05 15.88 23.77
C ASP A 271 -2.83 14.54 23.83
N LYS A 272 -3.49 14.13 22.75
CA LYS A 272 -4.07 12.78 22.65
C LYS A 272 -3.02 11.67 22.79
N ALA A 273 -1.87 11.81 22.11
CA ALA A 273 -0.78 10.84 22.21
C ALA A 273 -0.23 10.73 23.63
N LEU A 274 -0.09 11.84 24.36
CA LEU A 274 0.36 11.87 25.75
C LEU A 274 -0.67 11.28 26.74
N GLN A 275 -1.96 11.28 26.41
CA GLN A 275 -2.97 10.54 27.20
C GLN A 275 -2.74 9.03 27.11
N VAL A 276 -2.20 8.52 26.01
CA VAL A 276 -1.91 7.08 25.81
C VAL A 276 -0.55 6.70 26.41
N ASP A 277 0.44 7.59 26.34
CA ASP A 277 1.77 7.41 26.89
C ASP A 277 2.36 8.75 27.35
N ALA A 278 2.06 9.11 28.60
CA ALA A 278 2.45 10.39 29.20
C ALA A 278 3.98 10.59 29.31
N GLU A 279 4.74 9.50 29.29
CA GLU A 279 6.19 9.52 29.47
C GLU A 279 6.97 9.29 28.16
N SER A 280 6.28 9.19 27.03
CA SER A 280 6.90 9.03 25.72
C SER A 280 7.83 10.19 25.39
N GLY A 281 9.13 9.89 25.25
CA GLY A 281 10.12 10.89 24.87
C GLY A 281 9.82 11.55 23.51
N LEU A 282 9.29 10.76 22.56
CA LEU A 282 8.88 11.27 21.25
C LEU A 282 7.75 12.29 21.36
N TYR A 283 6.70 11.99 22.14
CA TYR A 283 5.55 12.89 22.26
C TYR A 283 5.90 14.15 23.05
N LEU A 284 6.67 14.03 24.14
CA LEU A 284 7.16 15.16 24.91
C LEU A 284 8.10 16.06 24.09
N PHE A 285 8.99 15.48 23.29
CA PHE A 285 9.84 16.23 22.37
C PHE A 285 9.02 16.98 21.31
N THR A 286 8.06 16.29 20.68
CA THR A 286 7.17 16.91 19.71
C THR A 286 6.39 18.08 20.33
N LYS A 287 5.87 17.91 21.55
CA LYS A 287 5.19 18.98 22.30
C LYS A 287 6.10 20.17 22.52
N SER A 288 7.34 19.92 22.98
CA SER A 288 8.35 20.99 23.18
C SER A 288 8.58 21.79 21.89
N THR A 289 8.70 21.08 20.74
CA THR A 289 8.92 21.72 19.44
C THR A 289 7.71 22.56 18.99
N ILE A 290 6.49 22.06 19.17
CA ILE A 290 5.27 22.81 18.81
C ILE A 290 5.12 24.05 19.71
N LEU A 291 5.35 23.92 21.02
CA LEU A 291 5.34 25.07 21.96
C LEU A 291 6.35 26.14 21.56
N LEU A 292 7.56 25.71 21.15
CA LEU A 292 8.57 26.62 20.64
C LEU A 292 8.08 27.41 19.41
N ASN A 293 7.46 26.70 18.45
CA ASN A 293 6.90 27.29 17.23
C ASN A 293 5.70 28.22 17.52
N GLN A 294 4.96 27.97 18.61
CA GLN A 294 3.90 28.85 19.11
C GLN A 294 4.43 30.08 19.91
N GLY A 295 5.74 30.18 20.09
CA GLY A 295 6.34 31.23 20.93
C GLY A 295 6.21 31.01 22.45
N LYS A 296 5.68 29.83 22.88
CA LYS A 296 5.56 29.42 24.28
C LYS A 296 6.91 28.93 24.82
N ASN A 297 7.90 29.82 24.77
CA ASN A 297 9.31 29.50 25.01
C ASN A 297 9.58 28.89 26.40
N LYS A 298 8.91 29.39 27.45
CA LYS A 298 9.11 28.90 28.83
C LYS A 298 8.63 27.45 28.97
N GLU A 299 7.44 27.15 28.48
CA GLU A 299 6.86 25.78 28.50
C GLU A 299 7.71 24.79 27.69
N SER A 300 8.17 25.19 26.49
CA SER A 300 9.10 24.42 25.69
C SER A 300 10.41 24.10 26.42
N LEU A 301 10.98 25.10 27.11
CA LEU A 301 12.21 24.95 27.89
C LEU A 301 12.05 23.96 29.06
N GLU A 302 10.93 24.03 29.79
CA GLU A 302 10.65 23.09 30.89
C GLU A 302 10.63 21.64 30.41
N LEU A 303 9.93 21.38 29.31
CA LEU A 303 9.90 20.05 28.71
C LEU A 303 11.25 19.58 28.17
N SER A 304 11.98 20.49 27.53
CA SER A 304 13.32 20.20 27.02
C SER A 304 14.28 19.85 28.15
N ASN A 305 14.27 20.60 29.26
CA ASN A 305 15.10 20.29 30.43
C ASN A 305 14.73 18.95 31.07
N LYS A 306 13.43 18.60 31.15
CA LYS A 306 12.97 17.30 31.64
C LYS A 306 13.51 16.16 30.74
N LEU A 307 13.51 16.37 29.44
CA LEU A 307 14.02 15.39 28.48
C LEU A 307 15.54 15.24 28.55
N ILE A 308 16.29 16.33 28.68
CA ILE A 308 17.76 16.31 28.87
C ILE A 308 18.15 15.54 30.14
N GLN A 309 17.40 15.75 31.24
CA GLN A 309 17.64 15.01 32.49
C GLN A 309 17.44 13.49 32.36
N ARG A 310 16.54 13.06 31.45
CA ARG A 310 16.28 11.65 31.18
C ARG A 310 17.27 11.03 30.21
N ASN A 311 17.63 11.77 29.19
CA ASN A 311 18.55 11.33 28.14
C ASN A 311 19.27 12.56 27.55
N ASP A 312 20.54 12.71 27.86
CA ASP A 312 21.39 13.81 27.41
C ASP A 312 22.02 13.60 26.02
N SER A 313 21.68 12.49 25.34
CA SER A 313 22.22 12.16 24.02
C SER A 313 21.34 12.60 22.84
N ILE A 314 20.22 13.28 23.09
CA ILE A 314 19.30 13.75 22.04
C ILE A 314 19.63 15.21 21.69
N ALA A 315 20.30 15.40 20.57
CA ALA A 315 20.79 16.73 20.15
C ALA A 315 19.67 17.78 20.00
N GLU A 316 18.57 17.40 19.36
CA GLU A 316 17.44 18.29 19.08
C GLU A 316 16.79 18.87 20.34
N VAL A 317 16.88 18.18 21.47
CA VAL A 317 16.34 18.70 22.75
C VAL A 317 17.19 19.88 23.26
N TYR A 318 18.52 19.81 23.09
CA TYR A 318 19.40 20.93 23.36
C TYR A 318 19.14 22.11 22.44
N TYR A 319 18.88 21.83 21.17
CA TYR A 319 18.48 22.87 20.23
C TYR A 319 17.20 23.59 20.67
N ASN A 320 16.14 22.86 21.04
CA ASN A 320 14.90 23.47 21.52
C ASN A 320 15.12 24.31 22.80
N ALA A 321 15.87 23.80 23.77
CA ALA A 321 16.17 24.54 25.00
C ALA A 321 16.98 25.80 24.72
N GLY A 322 17.99 25.70 23.87
CA GLY A 322 18.82 26.85 23.48
C GLY A 322 18.02 27.89 22.70
N LEU A 323 17.19 27.43 21.76
CA LEU A 323 16.36 28.31 20.95
C LEU A 323 15.25 29.00 21.77
N ALA A 324 14.71 28.30 22.79
CA ALA A 324 13.75 28.90 23.71
C ALA A 324 14.35 30.12 24.45
N TYR A 325 15.55 30.01 25.01
CA TYR A 325 16.24 31.14 25.62
C TYR A 325 16.61 32.21 24.59
N PHE A 326 17.07 31.82 23.41
CA PHE A 326 17.39 32.74 22.32
C PHE A 326 16.17 33.56 21.90
N ASN A 327 15.01 32.88 21.69
CA ASN A 327 13.76 33.56 21.33
C ASN A 327 13.30 34.55 22.43
N MET A 328 13.43 34.21 23.72
CA MET A 328 13.12 35.13 24.82
C MET A 328 14.02 36.38 24.78
N ALA A 329 15.29 36.20 24.41
CA ALA A 329 16.20 37.35 24.23
C ALA A 329 15.77 38.21 23.04
N VAL A 330 15.51 37.60 21.88
CA VAL A 330 15.09 38.29 20.65
C VAL A 330 13.76 39.03 20.85
N GLU A 331 12.83 38.47 21.61
CA GLU A 331 11.55 39.10 21.91
C GLU A 331 11.72 40.34 22.79
N LEU A 332 12.65 40.28 23.75
CA LEU A 332 12.99 41.42 24.58
C LEU A 332 13.70 42.53 23.79
N ASP A 333 14.56 42.17 22.83
CA ASP A 333 15.35 43.10 22.00
C ASP A 333 14.50 43.88 20.98
N LYS A 334 13.30 43.42 20.64
CA LYS A 334 12.35 44.16 19.77
C LYS A 334 11.96 45.54 20.37
N ASN A 335 12.15 45.79 21.66
CA ASN A 335 11.88 47.03 22.29
C ASN A 335 13.07 48.02 22.12
N THR A 336 12.89 49.06 21.33
CA THR A 336 13.93 50.07 20.98
C THR A 336 14.51 50.87 22.14
N HIS A 337 13.84 50.87 23.29
CA HIS A 337 14.28 51.60 24.50
C HIS A 337 14.39 50.65 25.69
N LEU A 338 15.48 49.90 25.76
CA LEU A 338 15.75 49.01 26.88
C LEU A 338 16.30 49.79 28.08
N SER A 339 15.65 49.67 29.23
CA SER A 339 16.23 50.08 30.49
C SER A 339 17.47 49.25 30.83
N ARG A 340 18.39 49.75 31.68
CA ARG A 340 19.57 49.00 32.12
C ARG A 340 19.22 47.61 32.66
N LYS A 341 18.12 47.49 33.40
CA LYS A 341 17.63 46.20 33.93
C LYS A 341 17.23 45.24 32.83
N ARG A 342 16.52 45.71 31.80
CA ARG A 342 16.12 44.87 30.64
C ARG A 342 17.30 44.45 29.78
N HIS A 343 18.31 45.33 29.66
CA HIS A 343 19.55 44.96 28.94
C HIS A 343 20.33 43.83 29.68
N GLN A 344 20.33 43.89 31.03
CA GLN A 344 20.92 42.80 31.82
C GLN A 344 20.13 41.48 31.65
N GLU A 345 18.81 41.54 31.57
CA GLU A 345 17.93 40.38 31.34
C GLU A 345 18.17 39.80 29.96
N LEU A 346 18.24 40.62 28.91
CA LEU A 346 18.60 40.22 27.54
C LEU A 346 19.92 39.45 27.50
N THR A 347 20.97 40.04 28.06
CA THR A 347 22.30 39.41 28.16
C THR A 347 22.23 38.09 28.92
N GLY A 348 21.43 38.04 30.01
CA GLY A 348 21.21 36.83 30.80
C GLY A 348 20.55 35.70 29.99
N TYR A 349 19.62 36.01 29.11
CA TYR A 349 19.03 34.99 28.22
C TYR A 349 20.05 34.47 27.21
N TYR A 350 20.86 35.31 26.59
CA TYR A 350 21.92 34.84 25.67
C TYR A 350 22.98 34.01 26.42
N GLN A 351 23.35 34.38 27.64
CA GLN A 351 24.27 33.55 28.45
C GLN A 351 23.70 32.16 28.76
N LYS A 352 22.38 32.06 28.98
CA LYS A 352 21.71 30.79 29.24
C LYS A 352 21.52 29.95 27.95
N ALA A 353 21.26 30.60 26.80
CA ALA A 353 21.11 29.92 25.50
C ALA A 353 22.41 29.28 25.03
N LEU A 354 23.55 29.95 25.29
CA LEU A 354 24.86 29.57 24.75
C LEU A 354 25.24 28.12 25.00
N PRO A 355 25.26 27.58 26.23
CA PRO A 355 25.72 26.21 26.49
C PRO A 355 24.86 25.16 25.81
N TYR A 356 23.57 25.40 25.64
CA TYR A 356 22.68 24.48 24.93
C TYR A 356 22.99 24.44 23.42
N LEU A 357 23.15 25.59 22.79
CA LEU A 357 23.43 25.68 21.36
C LEU A 357 24.86 25.22 21.00
N GLU A 358 25.84 25.50 21.87
CA GLU A 358 27.19 24.93 21.70
C GLU A 358 27.19 23.40 21.87
N LYS A 359 26.42 22.84 22.81
CA LYS A 359 26.24 21.40 22.96
C LYS A 359 25.59 20.80 21.71
N PHE A 360 24.52 21.43 21.19
CA PHE A 360 23.88 21.02 19.94
C PHE A 360 24.87 21.04 18.77
N ARG A 361 25.59 22.16 18.55
CA ARG A 361 26.63 22.29 17.52
C ARG A 361 27.69 21.18 17.62
N LYS A 362 28.09 20.83 18.84
CA LYS A 362 29.08 19.75 19.08
C LYS A 362 28.52 18.39 18.71
N MET A 363 27.23 18.14 18.98
CA MET A 363 26.56 16.87 18.67
C MET A 363 26.21 16.76 17.19
N GLU A 364 25.78 17.85 16.58
CA GLU A 364 25.32 17.93 15.17
C GLU A 364 26.07 19.03 14.40
N PRO A 365 27.38 18.88 14.16
CA PRO A 365 28.18 19.90 13.48
C PRO A 365 27.74 20.13 12.05
N GLY A 366 27.13 19.15 11.41
CA GLY A 366 26.58 19.24 10.05
C GLY A 366 25.31 20.09 9.91
N ALA A 367 24.55 20.30 11.01
CA ALA A 367 23.30 21.06 11.02
C ALA A 367 23.55 22.58 11.13
N GLN A 368 24.44 23.12 10.31
CA GLN A 368 24.89 24.51 10.37
C GLN A 368 23.74 25.51 10.20
N GLU A 369 22.76 25.20 9.38
CA GLU A 369 21.56 26.01 9.15
C GLU A 369 20.72 26.23 10.43
N LYS A 370 20.84 25.35 11.42
CA LYS A 370 20.13 25.47 12.70
C LYS A 370 20.91 26.30 13.72
N TRP A 371 22.21 26.06 13.87
CA TRP A 371 22.98 26.64 14.96
C TRP A 371 23.78 27.92 14.60
N ALA A 372 24.12 28.14 13.31
CA ALA A 372 25.03 29.22 12.94
C ALA A 372 24.47 30.60 13.26
N LEU A 373 23.28 30.92 12.80
CA LEU A 373 22.67 32.25 13.04
C LEU A 373 22.39 32.53 14.52
N PRO A 374 21.80 31.59 15.29
CA PRO A 374 21.66 31.83 16.74
C PRO A 374 22.99 32.04 17.46
N LEU A 375 24.00 31.20 17.21
CA LEU A 375 25.30 31.38 17.86
C LEU A 375 26.04 32.65 17.42
N TYR A 376 25.96 33.02 16.14
CA TYR A 376 26.48 34.28 15.64
C TYR A 376 25.92 35.48 16.44
N THR A 377 24.59 35.54 16.60
CA THR A 377 23.91 36.57 17.35
C THR A 377 24.31 36.58 18.82
N ILE A 378 24.40 35.40 19.45
CA ILE A 378 24.79 35.26 20.85
C ILE A 378 26.24 35.73 21.08
N TYR A 379 27.18 35.28 20.21
CA TYR A 379 28.60 35.69 20.37
C TYR A 379 28.80 37.19 20.18
N LEU A 380 28.07 37.79 19.23
CA LEU A 380 28.09 39.25 19.04
C LEU A 380 27.63 39.98 20.32
N ASN A 381 26.48 39.59 20.86
CA ASN A 381 25.89 40.25 22.04
C ASN A 381 26.65 39.98 23.33
N LEU A 382 27.40 38.90 23.41
CA LEU A 382 28.24 38.56 24.57
C LEU A 382 29.72 39.00 24.41
N ASN A 383 30.07 39.72 23.34
CA ASN A 383 31.43 40.16 23.02
C ASN A 383 32.45 39.02 22.96
N LYS A 384 32.06 37.86 22.41
CA LYS A 384 32.94 36.69 22.24
C LYS A 384 33.61 36.72 20.87
N GLY A 385 34.63 37.58 20.72
CA GLY A 385 35.23 37.93 19.43
C GLY A 385 35.81 36.76 18.65
N LYS A 386 36.50 35.81 19.32
CA LYS A 386 37.11 34.65 18.63
C LYS A 386 36.06 33.71 18.04
N GLU A 387 35.07 33.36 18.81
CA GLU A 387 33.97 32.48 18.43
C GLU A 387 33.07 33.15 17.39
N PHE A 388 32.88 34.49 17.50
CA PHE A 388 32.18 35.30 16.53
C PHE A 388 32.90 35.24 15.15
N ASP A 389 34.22 35.56 15.12
CA ASP A 389 35.01 35.55 13.90
C ASP A 389 35.04 34.15 13.20
N GLU A 390 34.99 33.11 14.00
CA GLU A 390 34.93 31.74 13.45
C GLU A 390 33.60 31.51 12.72
N ILE A 391 32.46 31.83 13.36
CA ILE A 391 31.14 31.63 12.73
C ILE A 391 30.93 32.59 11.54
N ASP A 392 31.38 33.83 11.64
CA ASP A 392 31.29 34.82 10.57
C ASP A 392 32.02 34.29 9.29
N ARG A 393 33.23 33.75 9.46
CA ARG A 393 33.95 33.10 8.34
C ARG A 393 33.19 31.91 7.76
N LEU A 394 32.61 31.04 8.60
CA LEU A 394 31.83 29.89 8.18
C LEU A 394 30.57 30.30 7.39
N MET A 395 29.90 31.38 7.82
CA MET A 395 28.72 31.88 7.10
C MET A 395 29.08 32.52 5.76
N LYS A 396 30.18 33.26 5.69
CA LYS A 396 30.66 33.91 4.45
C LYS A 396 31.22 32.93 3.43
N SER A 397 31.72 31.76 3.84
CA SER A 397 32.26 30.76 2.92
C SER A 397 31.22 29.97 2.13
N LYS A 398 29.93 30.10 2.46
CA LYS A 398 28.82 29.37 1.81
C LYS A 398 27.84 30.29 1.02
N GLY A 399 28.03 31.59 1.03
CA GLY A 399 27.30 32.55 0.21
C GLY A 399 28.17 32.96 -0.99
#